data_5f792a2a67f461979a65f3375e2d81ec
#
_entry.id   5f792a2a67f461979a65f3375e2d81ec
#
_cell.length_a   1.000
_cell.length_b   1.000
_cell.length_c   1.000
_cell.angle_alpha   90.00
_cell.angle_beta   90.00
_cell.angle_gamma   90.00
#
_symmetry.space_group_name_H-M   'P 1'
#
loop_
_entity.id
_entity.type
_entity.pdbx_description
1 polymer ?
#
loop_
_entity_poly.entity_id
_entity_poly.type
_entity_poly.pdbx_seq_one_letter_code
_entity_poly.pdbx_strand_id
1 'polypeptide(L)'
;MKIDIRPLHTTRERRTFLTFPWRIYQDDPLWVPPLLPQRRATIDPQRGAFFKRGEAECFIAWRDGEPAGTVCAGEDKFANERRGRRECIFGFFEYVKAYEVFQALVEQVMAWAKARDLNALFGPFNLDYEDSYGVLIEGRDRPPVLMCGHTPHYYRRFMERFGFEPARGDNLAYAFNLQEETEASRRLSRLADGVRQRRQFTIRTVDLDHWDAEV
;
A
#
# COMPACT_ATOMS: atom_id res chain seq x y z
N MET A 1 4.43 -6.58 30.03
CA MET A 1 3.99 -6.99 28.68
C MET A 1 5.21 -7.09 27.79
N LYS A 2 5.49 -8.27 27.24
CA LYS A 2 6.67 -8.50 26.39
C LYS A 2 6.21 -8.47 24.93
N ILE A 3 6.77 -7.55 24.14
CA ILE A 3 6.60 -7.55 22.68
C ILE A 3 7.85 -8.18 22.08
N ASP A 4 7.64 -9.13 21.17
CA ASP A 4 8.70 -9.86 20.48
C ASP A 4 8.45 -9.75 18.96
N ILE A 5 9.44 -9.24 18.22
CA ILE A 5 9.35 -9.07 16.77
C ILE A 5 10.14 -10.18 16.10
N ARG A 6 9.49 -10.92 15.19
CA ARG A 6 10.12 -12.05 14.50
C ARG A 6 9.94 -11.95 12.98
N PRO A 7 10.98 -12.25 12.21
CA PRO A 7 10.87 -12.41 10.78
C PRO A 7 10.05 -13.65 10.41
N LEU A 8 9.56 -13.70 9.19
CA LEU A 8 8.78 -14.84 8.68
C LEU A 8 9.69 -15.96 8.21
N HIS A 9 9.63 -17.10 8.87
CA HIS A 9 10.42 -18.29 8.50
C HIS A 9 9.54 -19.43 7.96
N THR A 10 8.29 -19.55 8.43
CA THR A 10 7.42 -20.68 8.14
C THR A 10 6.20 -20.29 7.30
N THR A 11 5.60 -21.27 6.62
CA THR A 11 4.33 -21.10 5.91
C THR A 11 3.19 -20.67 6.85
N ARG A 12 3.21 -21.13 8.11
CA ARG A 12 2.23 -20.75 9.13
C ARG A 12 2.36 -19.26 9.47
N GLU A 13 3.57 -18.76 9.69
CA GLU A 13 3.82 -17.34 9.96
C GLU A 13 3.45 -16.46 8.76
N ARG A 14 3.79 -16.89 7.54
CA ARG A 14 3.35 -16.19 6.31
C ARG A 14 1.82 -16.10 6.24
N ARG A 15 1.11 -17.17 6.58
CA ARG A 15 -0.36 -17.14 6.65
C ARG A 15 -0.84 -16.16 7.71
N THR A 16 -0.29 -16.23 8.94
CA THR A 16 -0.63 -15.32 10.03
C THR A 16 -0.41 -13.87 9.61
N PHE A 17 0.73 -13.54 9.02
CA PHE A 17 1.05 -12.21 8.50
C PHE A 17 -0.01 -11.71 7.50
N LEU A 18 -0.33 -12.51 6.49
CA LEU A 18 -1.26 -12.13 5.43
C LEU A 18 -2.70 -12.02 5.90
N THR A 19 -3.10 -12.79 6.92
CA THR A 19 -4.47 -12.78 7.44
C THR A 19 -4.65 -11.90 8.68
N PHE A 20 -3.58 -11.29 9.18
CA PHE A 20 -3.64 -10.41 10.36
C PHE A 20 -4.61 -9.22 10.18
N PRO A 21 -4.74 -8.58 8.98
CA PRO A 21 -5.70 -7.50 8.79
C PRO A 21 -7.15 -7.85 9.15
N TRP A 22 -7.58 -9.11 8.95
CA TRP A 22 -8.93 -9.55 9.33
C TRP A 22 -9.23 -9.38 10.82
N ARG A 23 -8.20 -9.47 11.66
CA ARG A 23 -8.33 -9.22 13.10
C ARG A 23 -8.49 -7.73 13.41
N ILE A 24 -7.87 -6.85 12.63
CA ILE A 24 -7.95 -5.40 12.82
C ILE A 24 -9.31 -4.86 12.38
N TYR A 25 -9.84 -5.39 11.27
CA TYR A 25 -11.02 -4.86 10.59
C TYR A 25 -12.27 -5.74 10.77
N GLN A 26 -12.29 -6.70 11.71
CA GLN A 26 -13.37 -7.65 11.89
C GLN A 26 -14.75 -6.98 12.10
N ASP A 27 -14.78 -5.81 12.73
CA ASP A 27 -15.99 -5.05 13.04
C ASP A 27 -16.20 -3.85 12.09
N ASP A 28 -15.44 -3.75 11.00
CA ASP A 28 -15.55 -2.67 10.04
C ASP A 28 -16.24 -3.16 8.75
N PRO A 29 -17.54 -2.82 8.57
CA PRO A 29 -18.32 -3.29 7.42
C PRO A 29 -17.90 -2.64 6.09
N LEU A 30 -17.09 -1.60 6.14
CA LEU A 30 -16.61 -0.88 4.96
C LEU A 30 -15.26 -1.39 4.48
N TRP A 31 -14.58 -2.18 5.29
CA TRP A 31 -13.29 -2.73 4.89
C TRP A 31 -13.43 -3.80 3.80
N VAL A 32 -12.63 -3.66 2.75
CA VAL A 32 -12.58 -4.62 1.65
C VAL A 32 -11.32 -5.48 1.78
N PRO A 33 -11.45 -6.79 2.03
CA PRO A 33 -10.31 -7.68 2.17
C PRO A 33 -9.48 -7.77 0.88
N PRO A 34 -8.14 -7.76 0.97
CA PRO A 34 -7.29 -7.95 -0.18
C PRO A 34 -7.33 -9.40 -0.70
N LEU A 35 -7.01 -9.59 -1.97
CA LEU A 35 -6.90 -10.91 -2.60
C LEU A 35 -5.64 -11.64 -2.09
N LEU A 36 -5.83 -12.69 -1.28
CA LEU A 36 -4.73 -13.45 -0.67
C LEU A 36 -3.74 -14.05 -1.69
N PRO A 37 -4.15 -14.58 -2.86
CA PRO A 37 -3.18 -15.06 -3.85
C PRO A 37 -2.23 -13.97 -4.34
N GLN A 38 -2.75 -12.76 -4.60
CA GLN A 38 -1.96 -11.60 -5.00
C GLN A 38 -0.99 -11.19 -3.88
N ARG A 39 -1.49 -11.05 -2.65
CA ARG A 39 -0.65 -10.69 -1.47
C ARG A 39 0.47 -11.70 -1.23
N ARG A 40 0.19 -12.99 -1.42
CA ARG A 40 1.23 -14.04 -1.34
C ARG A 40 2.31 -13.86 -2.40
N ALA A 41 1.92 -13.54 -3.63
CA ALA A 41 2.87 -13.31 -4.71
C ALA A 41 3.73 -12.06 -4.43
N THR A 42 3.13 -10.98 -3.93
CA THR A 42 3.84 -9.73 -3.63
C THR A 42 4.97 -9.91 -2.61
N ILE A 43 4.75 -10.69 -1.54
CA ILE A 43 5.78 -10.93 -0.51
C ILE A 43 6.70 -12.13 -0.77
N ASP A 44 6.52 -12.82 -1.89
CA ASP A 44 7.34 -13.97 -2.26
C ASP A 44 8.60 -13.49 -3.01
N PRO A 45 9.82 -13.73 -2.48
CA PRO A 45 11.05 -13.29 -3.14
C PRO A 45 11.25 -13.82 -4.56
N GLN A 46 10.62 -14.96 -4.91
CA GLN A 46 10.74 -15.56 -6.24
C GLN A 46 9.70 -15.04 -7.23
N ARG A 47 8.57 -14.49 -6.76
CA ARG A 47 7.41 -14.12 -7.57
C ARG A 47 7.10 -12.63 -7.56
N GLY A 48 7.41 -11.96 -6.47
CA GLY A 48 7.11 -10.54 -6.29
C GLY A 48 7.95 -9.65 -7.21
N ALA A 49 7.29 -8.78 -7.96
CA ALA A 49 7.95 -7.87 -8.89
C ALA A 49 8.96 -6.94 -8.19
N PHE A 50 8.70 -6.58 -6.94
CA PHE A 50 9.58 -5.76 -6.13
C PHE A 50 10.99 -6.34 -5.99
N PHE A 51 11.10 -7.66 -5.80
CA PHE A 51 12.38 -8.34 -5.59
C PHE A 51 13.30 -8.38 -6.82
N LYS A 52 12.81 -7.96 -7.99
CA LYS A 52 13.66 -7.75 -9.19
C LYS A 52 14.50 -6.48 -9.09
N ARG A 53 14.12 -5.52 -8.23
CA ARG A 53 14.75 -4.21 -8.10
C ARG A 53 15.16 -3.84 -6.67
N GLY A 54 14.84 -4.70 -5.71
CA GLY A 54 15.09 -4.44 -4.30
C GLY A 54 15.06 -5.68 -3.44
N GLU A 55 15.08 -5.47 -2.16
CA GLU A 55 14.96 -6.51 -1.14
C GLU A 55 13.97 -6.10 -0.06
N ALA A 56 13.31 -7.06 0.56
CA ALA A 56 12.38 -6.81 1.64
C ALA A 56 12.34 -7.97 2.62
N GLU A 57 11.99 -7.65 3.86
CA GLU A 57 11.81 -8.63 4.94
C GLU A 57 10.55 -8.29 5.73
N CYS A 58 9.74 -9.31 6.01
CA CYS A 58 8.46 -9.16 6.69
C CYS A 58 8.57 -9.69 8.13
N PHE A 59 7.91 -9.00 9.07
CA PHE A 59 7.95 -9.26 10.49
C PHE A 59 6.56 -9.32 11.11
N ILE A 60 6.41 -10.13 12.16
CA ILE A 60 5.23 -10.15 13.02
C ILE A 60 5.63 -9.69 14.42
N ALA A 61 4.87 -8.76 14.98
CA ALA A 61 4.92 -8.45 16.40
C ALA A 61 4.03 -9.41 17.17
N TRP A 62 4.61 -10.07 18.15
CA TRP A 62 3.93 -10.96 19.08
C TRP A 62 3.84 -10.28 20.44
N ARG A 63 2.66 -10.23 21.03
CA ARG A 63 2.41 -9.71 22.36
C ARG A 63 1.80 -10.81 23.21
N ASP A 64 2.54 -11.22 24.25
CA ASP A 64 2.13 -12.31 25.16
C ASP A 64 1.75 -13.61 24.41
N GLY A 65 2.46 -13.92 23.31
CA GLY A 65 2.25 -15.11 22.48
C GLY A 65 1.22 -14.98 21.35
N GLU A 66 0.49 -13.86 21.28
CA GLU A 66 -0.50 -13.60 20.25
C GLU A 66 0.00 -12.59 19.19
N PRO A 67 -0.38 -12.74 17.91
CA PRO A 67 -0.05 -11.76 16.89
C PRO A 67 -0.69 -10.41 17.23
N ALA A 68 0.10 -9.34 17.26
CA ALA A 68 -0.34 -8.00 17.61
C ALA A 68 -0.08 -6.96 16.51
N GLY A 69 0.76 -7.29 15.52
CA GLY A 69 1.00 -6.43 14.38
C GLY A 69 1.90 -7.07 13.34
N THR A 70 1.95 -6.45 12.17
CA THR A 70 2.77 -6.86 11.03
C THR A 70 3.46 -5.66 10.42
N VAL A 71 4.63 -5.86 9.82
CA VAL A 71 5.31 -4.88 8.98
C VAL A 71 6.22 -5.59 7.99
N CYS A 72 6.38 -5.03 6.80
CA CYS A 72 7.44 -5.38 5.87
C CYS A 72 8.36 -4.17 5.72
N ALA A 73 9.67 -4.35 5.90
CA ALA A 73 10.70 -3.37 5.58
C ALA A 73 11.32 -3.73 4.24
N GLY A 74 11.64 -2.73 3.42
CA GLY A 74 12.24 -2.97 2.12
C GLY A 74 13.09 -1.82 1.61
N GLU A 75 13.96 -2.11 0.67
CA GLU A 75 14.73 -1.15 -0.09
C GLU A 75 14.47 -1.34 -1.58
N ASP A 76 13.95 -0.31 -2.25
CA ASP A 76 13.93 -0.23 -3.71
C ASP A 76 15.26 0.37 -4.19
N LYS A 77 16.25 -0.48 -4.45
CA LYS A 77 17.60 -0.07 -4.83
C LYS A 77 17.61 0.77 -6.11
N PHE A 78 16.78 0.40 -7.08
CA PHE A 78 16.66 1.14 -8.33
C PHE A 78 16.08 2.55 -8.11
N ALA A 79 15.03 2.67 -7.30
CA ALA A 79 14.44 3.96 -6.99
C ALA A 79 15.38 4.84 -6.15
N ASN A 80 16.10 4.26 -5.18
CA ASN A 80 17.10 4.95 -4.37
C ASN A 80 18.24 5.51 -5.22
N GLU A 81 18.81 4.68 -6.09
CA GLU A 81 19.89 5.09 -7.01
C GLU A 81 19.41 6.22 -7.93
N ARG A 82 18.27 6.03 -8.60
CA ARG A 82 17.73 7.02 -9.55
C ARG A 82 17.42 8.37 -8.91
N ARG A 83 17.02 8.39 -7.64
CA ARG A 83 16.62 9.60 -6.91
C ARG A 83 17.74 10.17 -6.03
N GLY A 84 18.89 9.52 -5.94
CA GLY A 84 19.97 9.88 -5.03
C GLY A 84 19.55 9.83 -3.57
N ARG A 85 18.72 8.84 -3.18
CA ARG A 85 18.17 8.69 -1.83
C ARG A 85 18.65 7.40 -1.18
N ARG A 86 18.52 7.33 0.14
CA ARG A 86 18.76 6.14 0.97
C ARG A 86 17.52 5.89 1.82
N GLU A 87 16.42 5.59 1.16
CA GLU A 87 15.11 5.39 1.79
C GLU A 87 14.84 3.91 2.01
N CYS A 88 14.39 3.57 3.20
CA CYS A 88 13.73 2.32 3.52
C CYS A 88 12.22 2.54 3.35
N ILE A 89 11.58 1.72 2.53
CA ILE A 89 10.12 1.66 2.48
C ILE A 89 9.61 0.68 3.54
N PHE A 90 8.43 0.93 4.08
CA PHE A 90 7.72 -0.03 4.93
C PHE A 90 6.25 -0.11 4.54
N GLY A 91 5.68 -1.30 4.63
CA GLY A 91 4.30 -1.58 4.28
C GLY A 91 3.78 -2.84 4.93
N PHE A 92 2.61 -3.33 4.51
CA PHE A 92 1.91 -4.40 5.22
C PHE A 92 1.82 -4.09 6.71
N PHE A 93 1.63 -2.79 7.01
CA PHE A 93 1.81 -2.20 8.32
C PHE A 93 0.47 -2.16 9.05
N GLU A 94 0.18 -3.23 9.77
CA GLU A 94 -1.06 -3.43 10.49
C GLU A 94 -0.78 -3.72 11.97
N TYR A 95 -1.56 -3.13 12.87
CA TYR A 95 -1.33 -3.33 14.31
C TYR A 95 -2.59 -3.05 15.14
N VAL A 96 -2.69 -3.74 16.28
CA VAL A 96 -3.74 -3.49 17.27
C VAL A 96 -3.60 -2.07 17.83
N LYS A 97 -4.69 -1.53 18.41
CA LYS A 97 -4.71 -0.18 19.01
C LYS A 97 -3.86 -0.12 20.30
N ALA A 98 -2.55 -0.30 20.13
CA ALA A 98 -1.55 -0.24 21.20
C ALA A 98 -0.29 0.45 20.67
N TYR A 99 0.02 1.62 21.24
CA TYR A 99 1.13 2.44 20.76
C TYR A 99 2.48 1.74 20.89
N GLU A 100 2.67 0.95 21.93
CA GLU A 100 3.88 0.16 22.15
C GLU A 100 4.12 -0.89 21.07
N VAL A 101 3.06 -1.47 20.48
CA VAL A 101 3.17 -2.40 19.34
C VAL A 101 3.57 -1.65 18.08
N PHE A 102 2.91 -0.52 17.80
CA PHE A 102 3.27 0.37 16.71
C PHE A 102 4.74 0.79 16.79
N GLN A 103 5.17 1.29 17.96
CA GLN A 103 6.54 1.74 18.19
C GLN A 103 7.56 0.59 17.96
N ALA A 104 7.31 -0.59 18.50
CA ALA A 104 8.19 -1.74 18.31
C ALA A 104 8.33 -2.16 16.85
N LEU A 105 7.24 -2.10 16.06
CA LEU A 105 7.29 -2.37 14.62
C LEU A 105 8.12 -1.31 13.88
N VAL A 106 7.95 -0.03 14.18
CA VAL A 106 8.73 1.05 13.55
C VAL A 106 10.20 0.94 13.94
N GLU A 107 10.52 0.67 15.21
CA GLU A 107 11.90 0.45 15.68
C GLU A 107 12.57 -0.74 14.97
N GLN A 108 11.82 -1.81 14.68
CA GLN A 108 12.31 -2.93 13.87
C GLN A 108 12.65 -2.49 12.43
N VAL A 109 11.77 -1.70 11.79
CA VAL A 109 12.04 -1.14 10.47
C VAL A 109 13.28 -0.24 10.49
N MET A 110 13.41 0.61 11.51
CA MET A 110 14.60 1.45 11.70
C MET A 110 15.88 0.64 11.86
N ALA A 111 15.85 -0.45 12.63
CA ALA A 111 16.99 -1.35 12.81
C ALA A 111 17.37 -2.02 11.49
N TRP A 112 16.39 -2.49 10.71
CA TRP A 112 16.57 -3.08 9.39
C TRP A 112 17.19 -2.07 8.40
N ALA A 113 16.68 -0.84 8.39
CA ALA A 113 17.17 0.26 7.57
C ALA A 113 18.61 0.64 7.93
N LYS A 114 18.91 0.80 9.22
CA LYS A 114 20.24 1.15 9.71
C LYS A 114 21.29 0.09 9.35
N ALA A 115 20.95 -1.18 9.40
CA ALA A 115 21.83 -2.28 8.99
C ALA A 115 22.22 -2.23 7.48
N ARG A 116 21.49 -1.43 6.68
CA ARG A 116 21.69 -1.24 5.24
C ARG A 116 22.15 0.18 4.86
N ASP A 117 22.54 0.96 5.84
CA ASP A 117 22.96 2.36 5.68
C ASP A 117 21.86 3.26 5.06
N LEU A 118 20.57 2.91 5.27
CA LEU A 118 19.44 3.72 4.89
C LEU A 118 19.13 4.73 6.01
N ASN A 119 18.74 5.95 5.66
CA ASN A 119 18.64 7.08 6.59
C ASN A 119 17.25 7.73 6.65
N ALA A 120 16.29 7.23 5.89
CA ALA A 120 14.91 7.71 5.90
C ALA A 120 13.94 6.53 5.82
N LEU A 121 12.75 6.68 6.42
CA LEU A 121 11.64 5.75 6.28
C LEU A 121 10.54 6.38 5.45
N PHE A 122 10.00 5.65 4.48
CA PHE A 122 8.87 6.05 3.65
C PHE A 122 7.78 4.98 3.68
N GLY A 123 6.56 5.37 3.99
CA GLY A 123 5.44 4.43 4.05
C GLY A 123 4.20 4.98 4.76
N PRO A 124 3.17 4.15 4.98
CA PRO A 124 3.08 2.75 4.53
C PRO A 124 3.02 2.61 3.01
N PHE A 125 3.72 1.60 2.46
CA PHE A 125 3.76 1.27 1.04
C PHE A 125 3.98 -0.23 0.86
N ASN A 126 3.05 -0.93 0.24
CA ASN A 126 2.98 -2.40 0.24
C ASN A 126 3.85 -3.09 -0.82
N LEU A 127 5.04 -2.58 -1.14
CA LEU A 127 5.99 -3.12 -2.13
C LEU A 127 5.47 -3.10 -3.57
N ASP A 128 4.31 -2.49 -3.82
CA ASP A 128 3.69 -2.42 -5.14
C ASP A 128 3.03 -1.06 -5.34
N TYR A 129 3.26 -0.44 -6.50
CA TYR A 129 2.65 0.84 -6.85
C TYR A 129 1.16 0.70 -7.19
N GLU A 130 0.71 -0.51 -7.49
CA GLU A 130 -0.70 -0.84 -7.76
C GLU A 130 -1.45 -1.28 -6.49
N ASP A 131 -0.82 -1.22 -5.33
CA ASP A 131 -1.44 -1.51 -4.06
C ASP A 131 -1.77 -0.22 -3.28
N SER A 132 -2.51 -0.37 -2.19
CA SER A 132 -2.81 0.72 -1.27
C SER A 132 -1.56 1.26 -0.57
N TYR A 133 -1.50 2.56 -0.37
CA TYR A 133 -0.42 3.22 0.35
C TYR A 133 -0.94 4.42 1.16
N GLY A 134 -0.13 4.85 2.11
CA GLY A 134 -0.46 5.96 3.00
C GLY A 134 -1.43 5.58 4.12
N VAL A 135 -1.90 6.58 4.82
CA VAL A 135 -2.87 6.48 5.91
C VAL A 135 -4.12 7.23 5.54
N LEU A 136 -5.28 6.60 5.65
CA LEU A 136 -6.57 7.25 5.39
C LEU A 136 -6.80 8.37 6.40
N ILE A 137 -7.02 9.59 5.93
CA ILE A 137 -7.27 10.77 6.78
C ILE A 137 -8.74 11.16 6.78
N GLU A 138 -9.43 11.06 5.62
CA GLU A 138 -10.84 11.38 5.43
C GLU A 138 -11.54 10.31 4.58
N GLY A 139 -12.88 10.26 4.59
CA GLY A 139 -13.68 9.35 3.75
C GLY A 139 -13.86 7.95 4.32
N ARG A 140 -13.84 7.77 5.66
CA ARG A 140 -14.10 6.49 6.34
C ARG A 140 -15.57 6.09 6.38
N ASP A 141 -16.44 6.92 5.86
CA ASP A 141 -17.90 6.73 5.78
C ASP A 141 -18.35 5.91 4.57
N ARG A 142 -17.39 5.45 3.75
CA ARG A 142 -17.62 4.68 2.52
C ARG A 142 -16.53 3.64 2.29
N PRO A 143 -16.82 2.58 1.51
CA PRO A 143 -15.80 1.60 1.14
C PRO A 143 -14.65 2.26 0.36
N PRO A 144 -13.41 1.79 0.54
CA PRO A 144 -12.29 2.27 -0.26
C PRO A 144 -12.48 1.94 -1.73
N VAL A 145 -12.05 2.83 -2.61
CA VAL A 145 -11.95 2.53 -4.03
C VAL A 145 -10.68 1.73 -4.32
N LEU A 146 -10.59 1.16 -5.52
CA LEU A 146 -9.43 0.41 -5.95
C LEU A 146 -8.14 1.22 -5.75
N MET A 147 -7.08 0.58 -5.25
CA MET A 147 -5.77 1.16 -4.93
C MET A 147 -5.77 2.20 -3.79
N CYS A 148 -6.87 2.40 -3.10
CA CYS A 148 -6.94 3.25 -1.92
C CYS A 148 -6.92 2.43 -0.64
N GLY A 149 -6.08 2.84 0.31
CA GLY A 149 -5.99 2.21 1.62
C GLY A 149 -7.19 2.54 2.50
N HIS A 150 -7.50 1.61 3.39
CA HIS A 150 -8.46 1.80 4.47
C HIS A 150 -7.73 1.54 5.78
N THR A 151 -7.65 2.55 6.66
CA THR A 151 -6.88 2.44 7.91
C THR A 151 -7.67 2.97 9.10
N PRO A 152 -7.53 2.36 10.29
CA PRO A 152 -8.17 2.84 11.51
C PRO A 152 -7.75 4.27 11.89
N HIS A 153 -8.63 5.00 12.58
CA HIS A 153 -8.38 6.39 13.00
C HIS A 153 -7.10 6.59 13.83
N TYR A 154 -6.69 5.59 14.61
CA TYR A 154 -5.53 5.71 15.49
C TYR A 154 -4.20 5.65 14.74
N TYR A 155 -4.17 5.20 13.47
CA TYR A 155 -2.94 5.11 12.66
C TYR A 155 -2.30 6.48 12.51
N ARG A 156 -3.04 7.46 11.98
CA ARG A 156 -2.54 8.83 11.82
C ARG A 156 -1.95 9.37 13.13
N ARG A 157 -2.71 9.28 14.23
CA ARG A 157 -2.28 9.80 15.53
C ARG A 157 -1.00 9.15 16.05
N PHE A 158 -0.82 7.82 15.81
CA PHE A 158 0.39 7.12 16.25
C PHE A 158 1.58 7.49 15.40
N MET A 159 1.40 7.66 14.08
CA MET A 159 2.43 8.13 13.16
C MET A 159 2.92 9.53 13.56
N GLU A 160 1.99 10.49 13.71
CA GLU A 160 2.31 11.87 14.14
C GLU A 160 3.00 11.92 15.51
N ARG A 161 2.52 11.13 16.47
CA ARG A 161 3.13 11.02 17.80
C ARG A 161 4.56 10.50 17.76
N PHE A 162 4.89 9.61 16.83
CA PHE A 162 6.24 9.07 16.68
C PHE A 162 7.19 10.06 15.99
N GLY A 163 6.66 11.02 15.24
CA GLY A 163 7.43 12.02 14.51
C GLY A 163 7.45 11.80 12.99
N PHE A 164 6.55 10.98 12.44
CA PHE A 164 6.35 10.94 11.00
C PHE A 164 5.67 12.22 10.51
N GLU A 165 6.11 12.69 9.36
CA GLU A 165 5.56 13.84 8.67
C GLU A 165 4.97 13.44 7.31
N PRO A 166 3.96 14.15 6.78
CA PRO A 166 3.46 13.93 5.44
C PRO A 166 4.58 14.08 4.40
N ALA A 167 4.86 13.04 3.63
CA ALA A 167 5.93 13.04 2.63
C ALA A 167 5.55 13.78 1.34
N ARG A 168 4.26 13.93 1.07
CA ARG A 168 3.67 14.54 -0.14
C ARG A 168 2.35 15.21 0.22
N GLY A 169 1.76 15.95 -0.75
CA GLY A 169 0.36 16.36 -0.67
C GLY A 169 -0.58 15.16 -0.63
N ASP A 170 -1.78 15.36 -0.12
CA ASP A 170 -2.78 14.31 0.02
C ASP A 170 -3.22 13.77 -1.34
N ASN A 171 -3.44 12.45 -1.40
CA ASN A 171 -4.11 11.82 -2.54
C ASN A 171 -5.61 11.94 -2.35
N LEU A 172 -6.29 12.48 -3.35
CA LEU A 172 -7.74 12.66 -3.34
C LEU A 172 -8.40 11.60 -4.22
N ALA A 173 -9.36 10.87 -3.67
CA ALA A 173 -10.24 10.00 -4.43
C ALA A 173 -11.51 10.78 -4.83
N TYR A 174 -11.84 10.77 -6.11
CA TYR A 174 -13.03 11.42 -6.65
C TYR A 174 -14.06 10.36 -7.05
N ALA A 175 -15.32 10.56 -6.68
CA ALA A 175 -16.44 9.78 -7.18
C ALA A 175 -17.18 10.58 -8.25
N PHE A 176 -17.46 9.94 -9.39
CA PHE A 176 -18.21 10.53 -10.49
C PHE A 176 -19.36 9.59 -10.89
N ASN A 177 -20.59 10.12 -10.90
CA ASN A 177 -21.75 9.36 -11.35
C ASN A 177 -21.87 9.45 -12.88
N LEU A 178 -21.62 8.34 -13.56
CA LEU A 178 -21.69 8.26 -15.03
C LEU A 178 -23.11 8.38 -15.59
N GLN A 179 -24.14 8.22 -14.77
CA GLN A 179 -25.54 8.34 -15.19
C GLN A 179 -26.03 9.79 -15.16
N GLU A 180 -25.32 10.67 -14.47
CA GLU A 180 -25.66 12.08 -14.36
C GLU A 180 -24.90 12.90 -15.40
N GLU A 181 -25.64 13.50 -16.33
CA GLU A 181 -25.07 14.42 -17.30
C GLU A 181 -24.82 15.80 -16.64
N THR A 182 -23.59 16.01 -16.20
CA THR A 182 -23.15 17.27 -15.60
C THR A 182 -22.69 18.27 -16.67
N GLU A 183 -22.62 19.55 -16.33
CA GLU A 183 -22.03 20.57 -17.21
C GLU A 183 -20.58 20.24 -17.58
N ALA A 184 -19.81 19.69 -16.61
CA ALA A 184 -18.43 19.24 -16.82
C ALA A 184 -18.36 18.09 -17.83
N SER A 185 -19.25 17.08 -17.75
CA SER A 185 -19.29 15.97 -18.70
C SER A 185 -19.65 16.43 -20.10
N ARG A 186 -20.63 17.32 -20.22
CA ARG A 186 -20.99 17.95 -21.52
C ARG A 186 -19.84 18.76 -22.14
N ARG A 187 -19.07 19.48 -21.30
CA ARG A 187 -17.90 20.22 -21.77
C ARG A 187 -16.81 19.29 -22.26
N LEU A 188 -16.53 18.19 -21.52
CA LEU A 188 -15.54 17.17 -21.91
C LEU A 188 -15.96 16.49 -23.23
N SER A 189 -17.23 16.13 -23.39
CA SER A 189 -17.74 15.53 -24.63
C SER A 189 -17.52 16.44 -25.81
N ARG A 190 -17.87 17.73 -25.70
CA ARG A 190 -17.62 18.73 -26.77
C ARG A 190 -16.14 18.88 -27.13
N LEU A 191 -15.26 18.86 -26.10
CA LEU A 191 -13.82 18.90 -26.34
C LEU A 191 -13.33 17.63 -27.06
N ALA A 192 -13.79 16.45 -26.62
CA ALA A 192 -13.44 15.18 -27.23
C ALA A 192 -13.90 15.14 -28.74
N ASP A 193 -15.11 15.58 -29.03
CA ASP A 193 -15.60 15.65 -30.38
C ASP A 193 -14.78 16.63 -31.25
N GLY A 194 -14.42 17.80 -30.71
CA GLY A 194 -13.55 18.74 -31.38
C GLY A 194 -12.15 18.20 -31.69
N VAL A 195 -11.57 17.44 -30.76
CA VAL A 195 -10.26 16.76 -30.93
C VAL A 195 -10.39 15.66 -32.00
N ARG A 196 -11.45 14.83 -31.91
CA ARG A 196 -11.70 13.74 -32.86
C ARG A 196 -11.79 14.28 -34.30
N GLN A 197 -12.51 15.39 -34.52
CA GLN A 197 -12.64 16.01 -35.82
C GLN A 197 -11.33 16.58 -36.36
N ARG A 198 -10.50 17.20 -35.50
CA ARG A 198 -9.25 17.85 -35.90
C ARG A 198 -8.09 16.90 -36.15
N ARG A 199 -8.05 15.79 -35.43
CA ARG A 199 -6.87 14.88 -35.35
C ARG A 199 -7.04 13.62 -36.21
N GLN A 200 -8.22 13.36 -36.76
CA GLN A 200 -8.49 12.19 -37.63
C GLN A 200 -8.01 10.85 -37.04
N PHE A 201 -8.19 10.66 -35.76
CA PHE A 201 -7.87 9.37 -35.10
C PHE A 201 -9.13 8.50 -34.97
N THR A 202 -8.94 7.20 -34.99
CA THR A 202 -9.99 6.21 -34.75
C THR A 202 -9.86 5.61 -33.37
N ILE A 203 -10.95 5.55 -32.61
CA ILE A 203 -11.04 4.77 -31.38
C ILE A 203 -11.65 3.43 -31.76
N ARG A 204 -10.93 2.35 -31.49
CA ARG A 204 -11.39 0.98 -31.70
C ARG A 204 -11.26 0.15 -30.44
N THR A 205 -11.96 -0.95 -30.37
CA THR A 205 -11.75 -1.95 -29.33
C THR A 205 -10.39 -2.59 -29.51
N VAL A 206 -9.70 -2.91 -28.40
CA VAL A 206 -8.45 -3.66 -28.40
C VAL A 206 -8.69 -5.08 -28.96
N ASP A 207 -7.80 -5.55 -29.79
CA ASP A 207 -7.85 -6.91 -30.32
C ASP A 207 -7.13 -7.86 -29.37
N LEU A 208 -7.92 -8.56 -28.54
CA LEU A 208 -7.38 -9.50 -27.55
C LEU A 208 -6.76 -10.79 -28.14
N ASP A 209 -7.10 -11.09 -29.40
CA ASP A 209 -6.54 -12.26 -30.09
C ASP A 209 -5.14 -11.96 -30.66
N HIS A 210 -4.80 -10.69 -30.82
CA HIS A 210 -3.51 -10.21 -31.30
C HIS A 210 -2.83 -9.28 -30.29
N TRP A 211 -2.84 -9.66 -29.02
CA TRP A 211 -2.36 -8.84 -27.89
C TRP A 211 -0.95 -8.26 -28.10
N ASP A 212 -0.01 -9.05 -28.60
CA ASP A 212 1.39 -8.63 -28.83
C ASP A 212 1.54 -7.50 -29.86
N ALA A 213 0.52 -7.27 -30.70
CA ALA A 213 0.48 -6.15 -31.66
C ALA A 213 -0.18 -4.90 -31.09
N GLU A 214 -0.84 -5.01 -29.94
CA GLU A 214 -1.57 -3.92 -29.29
C GLU A 214 -0.74 -3.20 -28.20
N VAL A 215 0.37 -3.80 -27.71
CA VAL A 215 1.17 -3.32 -26.58
C VAL A 215 2.56 -2.81 -26.99
#